data_d23cb4d2fef412e71d80deb84ebf92cb
#
_entry.id   d23cb4d2fef412e71d80deb84ebf92cb
#
_cell.length_a   1.000
_cell.length_b   1.000
_cell.length_c   1.000
_cell.angle_alpha   90.00
_cell.angle_beta   90.00
_cell.angle_gamma   90.00
#
_symmetry.space_group_name_H-M   'P 1'
#
loop_
_entity.id
_entity.type
_entity.pdbx_description
1 polymer ?
#
loop_
_entity_poly.entity_id
_entity_poly.type
_entity_poly.pdbx_seq_one_letter_code
_entity_poly.pdbx_strand_id
1 'polypeptide(L)'
;MPERSQRVVLVRHTLDPEALTALGARLCYAGGDVDRLLKTIEEKDQRAFVERVMAMGHESVLEHASFTFLVEGVSRVLLAQLTRHRIASFSVQSQRYVSYAGGFGYIVPPAIRALGSDAEAEYHAQMAQMQAWYEGWQKRLGDAGEKSNEDARFVLPGACETRVLLTMNARELRHFFSLRM
;
A
#
# COMPACT_ATOMS: atom_id res chain seq x y z
N MET A 1 5.25 -5.73 23.34
CA MET A 1 4.75 -5.54 21.95
C MET A 1 5.00 -4.08 21.56
N PRO A 2 5.68 -3.79 20.47
CA PRO A 2 5.96 -2.41 20.08
C PRO A 2 4.78 -1.81 19.33
N GLU A 3 4.45 -0.58 19.68
CA GLU A 3 3.71 0.31 18.78
C GLU A 3 4.54 0.58 17.53
N ARG A 4 3.88 0.72 16.37
CA ARG A 4 4.53 0.94 15.09
C ARG A 4 4.09 2.25 14.45
N SER A 5 5.04 2.92 13.81
CA SER A 5 4.82 4.13 13.02
C SER A 5 4.81 3.81 11.54
N GLN A 6 3.96 4.50 10.81
CA GLN A 6 3.86 4.36 9.36
C GLN A 6 5.15 4.79 8.67
N ARG A 7 5.58 3.99 7.70
CA ARG A 7 6.65 4.30 6.77
C ARG A 7 6.27 3.88 5.36
N VAL A 8 6.49 4.77 4.39
CA VAL A 8 6.24 4.53 2.97
C VAL A 8 7.53 4.79 2.20
N VAL A 9 7.94 3.84 1.39
CA VAL A 9 9.15 3.93 0.56
C VAL A 9 8.78 3.66 -0.89
N LEU A 10 9.09 4.61 -1.79
CA LEU A 10 9.06 4.36 -3.23
C LEU A 10 10.23 3.45 -3.61
N VAL A 11 9.94 2.23 -4.02
CA VAL A 11 10.95 1.20 -4.32
C VAL A 11 11.37 1.24 -5.78
N ARG A 12 10.39 1.37 -6.68
CA ARG A 12 10.57 1.41 -8.13
C ARG A 12 9.49 2.26 -8.77
N HIS A 13 9.79 2.82 -9.91
CA HIS A 13 8.83 3.47 -10.79
C HIS A 13 9.26 3.31 -12.25
N THR A 14 8.34 3.56 -13.16
CA THR A 14 8.64 3.68 -14.59
C THR A 14 9.69 4.76 -14.81
N LEU A 15 10.73 4.46 -15.57
CA LEU A 15 11.72 5.45 -15.95
C LEU A 15 11.04 6.54 -16.81
N ASP A 16 11.31 7.80 -16.49
CA ASP A 16 10.74 8.97 -17.17
C ASP A 16 9.22 8.86 -17.40
N PRO A 17 8.41 8.78 -16.32
CA PRO A 17 7.00 8.49 -16.44
C PRO A 17 6.22 9.55 -17.23
N GLU A 18 6.65 10.80 -17.19
CA GLU A 18 6.08 11.89 -17.98
C GLU A 18 6.34 11.70 -19.48
N ALA A 19 7.58 11.31 -19.85
CA ALA A 19 7.94 11.03 -21.24
C ALA A 19 7.15 9.83 -21.81
N LEU A 20 6.99 8.76 -21.03
CA LEU A 20 6.21 7.59 -21.44
C LEU A 20 4.73 7.93 -21.60
N THR A 21 4.16 8.71 -20.68
CA THR A 21 2.76 9.19 -20.76
C THR A 21 2.56 10.07 -22.01
N ALA A 22 3.49 10.98 -22.28
CA ALA A 22 3.46 11.84 -23.45
C ALA A 22 3.60 11.05 -24.76
N LEU A 23 4.42 10.00 -24.76
CA LEU A 23 4.59 9.08 -25.89
C LEU A 23 3.25 8.40 -26.21
N GLY A 24 2.58 7.82 -25.21
CA GLY A 24 1.27 7.21 -25.37
C GLY A 24 0.22 8.18 -25.90
N ALA A 25 0.18 9.41 -25.37
CA ALA A 25 -0.76 10.44 -25.86
C ALA A 25 -0.46 10.88 -27.29
N ARG A 26 0.82 11.09 -27.66
CA ARG A 26 1.20 11.50 -29.01
C ARG A 26 0.98 10.41 -30.03
N LEU A 27 1.18 9.14 -29.69
CA LEU A 27 0.98 8.02 -30.58
C LEU A 27 -0.44 7.98 -31.16
N CYS A 28 -1.45 8.35 -30.37
CA CYS A 28 -2.84 8.38 -30.82
C CYS A 28 -3.11 9.37 -31.99
N TYR A 29 -2.24 10.38 -32.15
CA TYR A 29 -2.39 11.43 -33.15
C TYR A 29 -1.20 11.55 -34.11
N ALA A 30 -0.16 10.71 -33.91
CA ALA A 30 1.05 10.77 -34.73
C ALA A 30 0.80 10.16 -36.10
N GLY A 31 1.00 10.99 -37.13
CA GLY A 31 1.24 10.51 -38.49
C GLY A 31 2.75 10.44 -38.74
N GLY A 32 3.27 9.31 -39.23
CA GLY A 32 4.69 9.13 -39.49
C GLY A 32 5.29 7.88 -38.84
N ASP A 33 6.61 7.80 -38.87
CA ASP A 33 7.34 6.67 -38.29
C ASP A 33 7.60 6.84 -36.79
N VAL A 34 7.97 5.74 -36.16
CA VAL A 34 8.28 5.66 -34.73
C VAL A 34 9.51 6.48 -34.35
N ASP A 35 10.54 6.53 -35.21
CA ASP A 35 11.78 7.24 -34.92
C ASP A 35 11.55 8.74 -34.79
N ARG A 36 10.69 9.31 -35.66
CA ARG A 36 10.28 10.72 -35.56
C ARG A 36 9.51 11.00 -34.26
N LEU A 37 8.64 10.07 -33.83
CA LEU A 37 7.89 10.19 -32.60
C LEU A 37 8.84 10.20 -31.38
N LEU A 38 9.81 9.26 -31.35
CA LEU A 38 10.79 9.15 -30.26
C LEU A 38 11.65 10.42 -30.15
N LYS A 39 12.17 10.95 -31.28
CA LYS A 39 12.88 12.23 -31.28
C LYS A 39 12.07 13.38 -30.71
N THR A 40 10.77 13.44 -31.01
CA THR A 40 9.88 14.47 -30.45
C THR A 40 9.76 14.38 -28.92
N ILE A 41 9.87 13.17 -28.35
CA ILE A 41 9.85 12.96 -26.89
C ILE A 41 11.17 13.46 -26.26
N GLU A 42 12.31 13.20 -26.89
CA GLU A 42 13.64 13.61 -26.39
C GLU A 42 13.86 15.13 -26.45
N GLU A 43 13.32 15.80 -27.47
CA GLU A 43 13.60 17.21 -27.75
C GLU A 43 12.67 18.19 -26.99
N LYS A 44 11.55 17.76 -26.44
CA LYS A 44 10.52 18.64 -25.87
C LYS A 44 10.26 18.40 -24.40
N ASP A 45 9.98 19.45 -23.67
CA ASP A 45 9.38 19.34 -22.33
C ASP A 45 8.01 18.65 -22.42
N GLN A 46 7.94 17.47 -21.81
CA GLN A 46 6.73 16.67 -21.85
C GLN A 46 5.69 17.07 -20.78
N ARG A 47 6.13 17.72 -19.71
CA ARG A 47 5.26 18.07 -18.57
C ARG A 47 4.08 18.93 -18.99
N ALA A 48 4.33 20.06 -19.64
CA ALA A 48 3.26 20.95 -20.09
C ALA A 48 2.30 20.31 -21.11
N PHE A 49 2.80 19.34 -21.88
CA PHE A 49 1.96 18.56 -22.81
C PHE A 49 1.07 17.60 -22.04
N VAL A 50 1.62 16.84 -21.09
CA VAL A 50 0.86 15.91 -20.24
C VAL A 50 -0.22 16.64 -19.45
N GLU A 51 0.11 17.80 -18.85
CA GLU A 51 -0.86 18.64 -18.12
C GLU A 51 -2.05 19.02 -19.01
N ARG A 52 -1.83 19.40 -20.27
CA ARG A 52 -2.91 19.70 -21.23
C ARG A 52 -3.76 18.47 -21.56
N VAL A 53 -3.13 17.33 -21.80
CA VAL A 53 -3.82 16.07 -22.09
C VAL A 53 -4.71 15.68 -20.91
N MET A 54 -4.21 15.86 -19.70
CA MET A 54 -4.97 15.62 -18.46
C MET A 54 -6.16 16.57 -18.32
N ALA A 55 -5.96 17.87 -18.61
CA ALA A 55 -7.03 18.88 -18.56
C ALA A 55 -8.17 18.58 -19.55
N MET A 56 -7.90 17.84 -20.64
CA MET A 56 -8.91 17.35 -21.59
C MET A 56 -9.62 16.05 -21.13
N GLY A 57 -9.25 15.49 -19.97
CA GLY A 57 -9.84 14.25 -19.44
C GLY A 57 -9.29 12.97 -20.06
N HIS A 58 -8.19 13.00 -20.82
CA HIS A 58 -7.56 11.83 -21.42
C HIS A 58 -6.63 11.11 -20.43
N GLU A 59 -7.21 10.51 -19.39
CA GLU A 59 -6.46 9.90 -18.30
C GLU A 59 -5.88 8.51 -18.60
N SER A 60 -6.34 7.84 -19.66
CA SER A 60 -5.87 6.47 -19.98
C SER A 60 -4.36 6.40 -20.25
N VAL A 61 -3.77 7.47 -20.76
CA VAL A 61 -2.32 7.53 -21.02
C VAL A 61 -1.47 7.48 -19.76
N LEU A 62 -2.02 7.80 -18.59
CA LEU A 62 -1.35 7.67 -17.30
C LEU A 62 -1.17 6.20 -16.86
N GLU A 63 -1.91 5.28 -17.49
CA GLU A 63 -1.85 3.87 -17.11
C GLU A 63 -0.52 3.19 -17.50
N HIS A 64 0.24 3.80 -18.42
CA HIS A 64 1.58 3.33 -18.80
C HIS A 64 2.64 3.58 -17.69
N ALA A 65 2.45 4.57 -16.84
CA ALA A 65 3.37 4.88 -15.76
C ALA A 65 2.98 4.15 -14.46
N SER A 66 3.87 3.34 -13.90
CA SER A 66 3.65 2.54 -12.71
C SER A 66 4.64 2.89 -11.60
N PHE A 67 4.17 2.77 -10.35
CA PHE A 67 4.92 3.07 -9.13
C PHE A 67 4.76 1.94 -8.14
N THR A 68 5.86 1.49 -7.55
CA THR A 68 5.89 0.42 -6.55
C THR A 68 6.36 0.97 -5.20
N PHE A 69 5.53 0.81 -4.19
CA PHE A 69 5.79 1.26 -2.83
C PHE A 69 5.90 0.08 -1.87
N LEU A 70 6.81 0.17 -0.91
CA LEU A 70 6.82 -0.66 0.28
C LEU A 70 6.24 0.17 1.43
N VAL A 71 5.21 -0.36 2.06
CA VAL A 71 4.50 0.28 3.17
C VAL A 71 4.60 -0.63 4.40
N GLU A 72 4.99 -0.07 5.54
CA GLU A 72 5.03 -0.74 6.85
C GLU A 72 4.43 0.15 7.93
N GLY A 73 4.19 -0.41 9.11
CA GLY A 73 3.60 0.34 10.24
C GLY A 73 2.15 0.76 9.96
N VAL A 74 1.39 -0.07 9.27
CA VAL A 74 -0.02 0.13 8.98
C VAL A 74 -0.86 -1.02 9.51
N SER A 75 -2.11 -0.74 9.88
CA SER A 75 -3.00 -1.76 10.44
C SER A 75 -3.61 -2.69 9.39
N ARG A 76 -4.04 -3.86 9.81
CA ARG A 76 -4.87 -4.76 8.97
C ARG A 76 -6.20 -4.11 8.59
N VAL A 77 -6.74 -3.21 9.42
CA VAL A 77 -7.93 -2.41 9.08
C VAL A 77 -7.66 -1.52 7.87
N LEU A 78 -6.51 -0.81 7.85
CA LEU A 78 -6.11 -0.01 6.70
C LEU A 78 -5.95 -0.90 5.46
N LEU A 79 -5.28 -2.04 5.60
CA LEU A 79 -5.08 -2.98 4.49
C LEU A 79 -6.42 -3.42 3.88
N ALA A 80 -7.42 -3.73 4.70
CA ALA A 80 -8.75 -4.14 4.23
C ALA A 80 -9.43 -3.04 3.38
N GLN A 81 -9.14 -1.76 3.64
CA GLN A 81 -9.61 -0.65 2.82
C GLN A 81 -8.73 -0.43 1.59
N LEU A 82 -7.42 -0.54 1.74
CA LEU A 82 -6.45 -0.34 0.65
C LEU A 82 -6.66 -1.35 -0.48
N THR A 83 -6.87 -2.62 -0.17
CA THR A 83 -7.08 -3.69 -1.15
C THR A 83 -8.42 -3.62 -1.90
N ARG A 84 -9.29 -2.66 -1.57
CA ARG A 84 -10.49 -2.37 -2.37
C ARG A 84 -10.18 -1.62 -3.66
N HIS A 85 -9.01 -1.01 -3.77
CA HIS A 85 -8.49 -0.46 -5.02
C HIS A 85 -8.04 -1.60 -5.93
N ARG A 86 -8.83 -1.87 -6.98
CA ARG A 86 -8.65 -3.09 -7.78
C ARG A 86 -7.60 -2.97 -8.87
N ILE A 87 -7.31 -1.75 -9.34
CA ILE A 87 -6.29 -1.50 -10.37
C ILE A 87 -4.93 -1.34 -9.68
N ALA A 88 -4.58 -2.34 -8.89
CA ALA A 88 -3.36 -2.38 -8.11
C ALA A 88 -2.92 -3.82 -7.87
N SER A 89 -1.62 -4.01 -7.65
CA SER A 89 -1.03 -5.29 -7.22
C SER A 89 -0.57 -5.18 -5.79
N PHE A 90 -0.87 -6.21 -4.99
CA PHE A 90 -0.54 -6.26 -3.57
C PHE A 90 0.20 -7.55 -3.22
N SER A 91 1.32 -7.44 -2.50
CA SER A 91 1.94 -8.54 -1.78
C SER A 91 1.98 -8.17 -0.31
N VAL A 92 1.33 -8.97 0.53
CA VAL A 92 1.10 -8.65 1.94
C VAL A 92 1.77 -9.66 2.84
N GLN A 93 2.37 -9.20 3.95
CA GLN A 93 2.93 -10.10 4.96
C GLN A 93 1.84 -11.05 5.48
N SER A 94 2.10 -12.35 5.34
CA SER A 94 1.18 -13.40 5.74
C SER A 94 1.22 -13.63 7.25
N GLN A 95 0.07 -13.63 7.90
CA GLN A 95 -0.09 -14.06 9.29
C GLN A 95 -0.08 -15.59 9.47
N ARG A 96 0.00 -16.33 8.39
CA ARG A 96 0.11 -17.78 8.37
C ARG A 96 1.58 -18.20 8.44
N TYR A 97 2.41 -17.62 7.56
CA TYR A 97 3.84 -17.92 7.49
C TYR A 97 4.68 -17.24 8.57
N VAL A 98 4.27 -16.04 8.98
CA VAL A 98 4.98 -15.27 10.01
C VAL A 98 4.30 -15.50 11.35
N SER A 99 5.04 -16.11 12.30
CA SER A 99 4.58 -16.26 13.67
C SER A 99 4.67 -14.94 14.43
N TYR A 100 3.68 -14.66 15.26
CA TYR A 100 3.67 -13.56 16.21
C TYR A 100 3.91 -14.03 17.66
N ALA A 101 4.47 -15.23 17.85
CA ALA A 101 4.96 -15.66 19.14
C ALA A 101 5.99 -14.65 19.66
N GLY A 102 5.82 -14.21 20.90
CA GLY A 102 6.66 -13.15 21.50
C GLY A 102 6.24 -11.71 21.20
N GLY A 103 5.18 -11.49 20.42
CA GLY A 103 4.54 -10.18 20.25
C GLY A 103 4.31 -9.78 18.78
N PHE A 104 3.15 -9.18 18.53
CA PHE A 104 2.85 -8.50 17.27
C PHE A 104 3.03 -6.98 17.42
N GLY A 105 3.44 -6.30 16.35
CA GLY A 105 3.35 -4.85 16.25
C GLY A 105 1.89 -4.43 16.07
N TYR A 106 1.52 -3.24 16.54
CA TYR A 106 0.16 -2.71 16.37
C TYR A 106 0.13 -1.20 16.23
N ILE A 107 -0.97 -0.69 15.73
CA ILE A 107 -1.21 0.73 15.49
C ILE A 107 -2.21 1.25 16.52
N VAL A 108 -1.86 2.33 17.20
CA VAL A 108 -2.79 3.07 18.06
C VAL A 108 -3.52 4.10 17.20
N PRO A 109 -4.85 4.02 17.06
CA PRO A 109 -5.61 5.02 16.30
C PRO A 109 -5.44 6.42 16.91
N PRO A 110 -5.28 7.49 16.07
CA PRO A 110 -5.13 8.86 16.58
C PRO A 110 -6.29 9.30 17.49
N ALA A 111 -7.52 8.85 17.21
CA ALA A 111 -8.69 9.16 18.04
C ALA A 111 -8.60 8.59 19.45
N ILE A 112 -8.03 7.38 19.62
CA ILE A 112 -7.79 6.79 20.96
C ILE A 112 -6.73 7.61 21.70
N ARG A 113 -5.65 7.97 21.03
CA ARG A 113 -4.58 8.81 21.59
C ARG A 113 -5.10 10.18 22.05
N ALA A 114 -6.03 10.77 21.29
CA ALA A 114 -6.67 12.04 21.63
C ALA A 114 -7.56 11.99 22.89
N LEU A 115 -7.97 10.79 23.34
CA LEU A 115 -8.73 10.60 24.60
C LEU A 115 -7.83 10.70 25.85
N GLY A 116 -6.50 10.69 25.68
CA GLY A 116 -5.52 10.84 26.74
C GLY A 116 -4.87 9.53 27.21
N SER A 117 -3.94 9.66 28.16
CA SER A 117 -3.06 8.58 28.62
C SER A 117 -3.79 7.34 29.15
N ASP A 118 -4.92 7.52 29.82
CA ASP A 118 -5.66 6.41 30.42
C ASP A 118 -6.29 5.53 29.35
N ALA A 119 -6.88 6.13 28.31
CA ALA A 119 -7.44 5.40 27.17
C ALA A 119 -6.34 4.70 26.36
N GLU A 120 -5.19 5.34 26.22
CA GLU A 120 -4.04 4.74 25.53
C GLU A 120 -3.49 3.54 26.34
N ALA A 121 -3.37 3.67 27.66
CA ALA A 121 -2.95 2.58 28.54
C ALA A 121 -3.93 1.39 28.50
N GLU A 122 -5.23 1.66 28.52
CA GLU A 122 -6.26 0.63 28.35
C GLU A 122 -6.11 -0.09 26.99
N TYR A 123 -5.91 0.66 25.91
CA TYR A 123 -5.71 0.08 24.59
C TYR A 123 -4.48 -0.82 24.52
N HIS A 124 -3.37 -0.41 25.14
CA HIS A 124 -2.16 -1.24 25.25
C HIS A 124 -2.42 -2.53 26.02
N ALA A 125 -3.18 -2.47 27.12
CA ALA A 125 -3.56 -3.66 27.89
C ALA A 125 -4.42 -4.63 27.08
N GLN A 126 -5.35 -4.11 26.28
CA GLN A 126 -6.16 -4.92 25.34
C GLN A 126 -5.29 -5.63 24.31
N MET A 127 -4.28 -4.95 23.71
CA MET A 127 -3.35 -5.59 22.79
C MET A 127 -2.54 -6.69 23.45
N ALA A 128 -2.09 -6.49 24.70
CA ALA A 128 -1.38 -7.51 25.48
C ALA A 128 -2.27 -8.74 25.74
N GLN A 129 -3.54 -8.55 26.04
CA GLN A 129 -4.49 -9.65 26.23
C GLN A 129 -4.69 -10.47 24.95
N MET A 130 -4.83 -9.81 23.79
CA MET A 130 -4.97 -10.49 22.50
C MET A 130 -3.71 -11.29 22.15
N GLN A 131 -2.53 -10.78 22.48
CA GLN A 131 -1.28 -11.53 22.37
C GLN A 131 -1.30 -12.81 23.20
N ALA A 132 -1.73 -12.72 24.45
CA ALA A 132 -1.82 -13.88 25.33
C ALA A 132 -2.80 -14.95 24.79
N TRP A 133 -3.92 -14.52 24.21
CA TRP A 133 -4.85 -15.43 23.54
C TRP A 133 -4.24 -16.09 22.30
N TYR A 134 -3.53 -15.34 21.48
CA TYR A 134 -2.84 -15.89 20.30
C TYR A 134 -1.84 -16.97 20.70
N GLU A 135 -0.96 -16.71 21.66
CA GLU A 135 0.03 -17.67 22.16
C GLU A 135 -0.64 -18.88 22.82
N GLY A 136 -1.73 -18.66 23.57
CA GLY A 136 -2.53 -19.73 24.15
C GLY A 136 -3.10 -20.67 23.10
N TRP A 137 -3.58 -20.14 21.97
CA TRP A 137 -4.08 -20.95 20.86
C TRP A 137 -2.95 -21.67 20.13
N GLN A 138 -1.82 -21.02 19.87
CA GLN A 138 -0.66 -21.69 19.28
C GLN A 138 -0.26 -22.94 20.05
N LYS A 139 -0.13 -22.82 21.38
CA LYS A 139 0.19 -23.95 22.26
C LYS A 139 -0.84 -25.07 22.19
N ARG A 140 -2.15 -24.73 22.24
CA ARG A 140 -3.23 -25.74 22.15
C ARG A 140 -3.27 -26.45 20.80
N LEU A 141 -2.84 -25.78 19.75
CA LEU A 141 -2.75 -26.31 18.40
C LEU A 141 -1.40 -27.05 18.14
N GLY A 142 -0.59 -27.24 19.19
CA GLY A 142 0.61 -28.07 19.17
C GLY A 142 1.87 -27.38 18.66
N ASP A 143 1.91 -26.04 18.61
CA ASP A 143 3.05 -25.24 18.12
C ASP A 143 3.58 -25.71 16.74
N ALA A 144 2.68 -26.15 15.88
CA ALA A 144 2.98 -26.76 14.59
C ALA A 144 3.33 -25.74 13.48
N GLY A 145 3.91 -24.59 13.86
CA GLY A 145 4.34 -23.56 12.93
C GLY A 145 3.19 -22.97 12.11
N GLU A 146 3.26 -23.07 10.79
CA GLU A 146 2.27 -22.51 9.86
C GLU A 146 0.83 -22.95 10.18
N LYS A 147 0.63 -24.24 10.48
CA LYS A 147 -0.71 -24.78 10.79
C LYS A 147 -1.31 -24.15 12.04
N SER A 148 -0.52 -24.03 13.11
CA SER A 148 -0.98 -23.38 14.35
C SER A 148 -1.22 -21.87 14.14
N ASN A 149 -0.36 -21.19 13.36
CA ASN A 149 -0.52 -19.78 13.06
C ASN A 149 -1.82 -19.52 12.28
N GLU A 150 -2.18 -20.40 11.35
CA GLU A 150 -3.35 -20.25 10.47
C GLU A 150 -4.65 -20.09 11.27
N ASP A 151 -4.79 -20.85 12.34
CA ASP A 151 -5.98 -20.80 13.19
C ASP A 151 -5.81 -19.81 14.36
N ALA A 152 -4.64 -19.77 15.00
CA ALA A 152 -4.39 -18.84 16.10
C ALA A 152 -4.57 -17.38 15.71
N ARG A 153 -4.27 -16.99 14.47
CA ARG A 153 -4.40 -15.61 13.97
C ARG A 153 -5.82 -15.05 14.01
N PHE A 154 -6.85 -15.89 14.15
CA PHE A 154 -8.25 -15.43 14.24
C PHE A 154 -8.52 -14.53 15.45
N VAL A 155 -7.70 -14.61 16.49
CA VAL A 155 -7.81 -13.71 17.65
C VAL A 155 -6.97 -12.44 17.54
N LEU A 156 -6.17 -12.28 16.48
CA LEU A 156 -5.38 -11.06 16.28
C LEU A 156 -6.28 -9.88 15.90
N PRO A 157 -6.04 -8.69 16.49
CA PRO A 157 -6.88 -7.53 16.25
C PRO A 157 -6.67 -6.93 14.85
N GLY A 158 -7.64 -6.19 14.37
CA GLY A 158 -7.51 -5.36 13.18
C GLY A 158 -6.41 -4.30 13.28
N ALA A 159 -6.03 -3.93 14.51
CA ALA A 159 -4.91 -3.04 14.80
C ALA A 159 -3.54 -3.66 14.53
N CYS A 160 -3.45 -5.00 14.41
CA CYS A 160 -2.19 -5.69 14.15
C CYS A 160 -1.49 -5.07 12.93
N GLU A 161 -0.19 -4.79 13.10
CA GLU A 161 0.66 -4.26 12.03
C GLU A 161 0.74 -5.21 10.85
N THR A 162 0.84 -4.64 9.67
CA THR A 162 1.15 -5.37 8.45
C THR A 162 2.12 -4.58 7.57
N ARG A 163 2.71 -5.30 6.62
CA ARG A 163 3.56 -4.75 5.56
C ARG A 163 2.99 -5.13 4.23
N VAL A 164 3.05 -4.20 3.28
CA VAL A 164 2.53 -4.42 1.94
C VAL A 164 3.45 -3.83 0.89
N LEU A 165 3.77 -4.63 -0.13
CA LEU A 165 4.30 -4.13 -1.38
C LEU A 165 3.09 -3.82 -2.26
N LEU A 166 3.02 -2.58 -2.76
CA LEU A 166 1.91 -2.04 -3.53
C LEU A 166 2.42 -1.50 -4.85
N THR A 167 1.84 -1.94 -5.97
CA THR A 167 2.09 -1.34 -7.28
C THR A 167 0.79 -0.79 -7.85
N MET A 168 0.81 0.49 -8.21
CA MET A 168 -0.29 1.17 -8.90
C MET A 168 0.24 1.94 -10.10
N ASN A 169 -0.59 2.11 -11.14
CA ASN A 169 -0.30 3.06 -12.19
C ASN A 169 -0.66 4.50 -11.76
N ALA A 170 -0.21 5.50 -12.53
CA ALA A 170 -0.40 6.90 -12.17
C ALA A 170 -1.90 7.30 -12.14
N ARG A 171 -2.74 6.71 -12.98
CA ARG A 171 -4.18 6.97 -12.99
C ARG A 171 -4.83 6.52 -11.69
N GLU A 172 -4.54 5.29 -11.26
CA GLU A 172 -5.08 4.76 -10.00
C GLU A 172 -4.54 5.50 -8.79
N LEU A 173 -3.26 5.90 -8.78
CA LEU A 173 -2.70 6.73 -7.71
C LEU A 173 -3.42 8.09 -7.61
N ARG A 174 -3.71 8.75 -8.71
CA ARG A 174 -4.49 9.99 -8.71
C ARG A 174 -5.89 9.77 -8.14
N HIS A 175 -6.56 8.71 -8.55
CA HIS A 175 -7.86 8.33 -8.00
C HIS A 175 -7.78 8.03 -6.50
N PHE A 176 -6.76 7.27 -6.07
CA PHE A 176 -6.51 7.00 -4.65
C PHE A 176 -6.38 8.31 -3.84
N PHE A 177 -5.57 9.25 -4.30
CA PHE A 177 -5.39 10.54 -3.61
C PHE A 177 -6.68 11.38 -3.61
N SER A 178 -7.43 11.41 -4.70
CA SER A 178 -8.71 12.15 -4.76
C SER A 178 -9.77 11.64 -3.77
N LEU A 179 -9.69 10.36 -3.36
CA LEU A 179 -10.59 9.77 -2.37
C LEU A 179 -10.12 9.94 -0.91
N ARG A 180 -8.84 10.26 -0.69
CA ARG A 180 -8.20 10.17 0.64
C ARG A 180 -7.60 11.49 1.12
N MET A 181 -7.50 12.47 0.27
CA MET A 181 -7.01 13.82 0.56
C MET A 181 -8.09 14.88 0.33
#